data_646ec81d12ab0545cf0df6f28d23e889
#
_entry.id   646ec81d12ab0545cf0df6f28d23e889
#
_cell.length_a   1.000
_cell.length_b   1.000
_cell.length_c   1.000
_cell.angle_alpha   90.00
_cell.angle_beta   90.00
_cell.angle_gamma   90.00
#
_symmetry.space_group_name_H-M   'P 1'
#
loop_
_entity.id
_entity.type
_entity.pdbx_description
1 polymer ?
#
loop_
_entity_poly.entity_id
_entity_poly.type
_entity_poly.pdbx_seq_one_letter_code
_entity_poly.pdbx_strand_id
1 'polypeptide(L)'
;VGSEMCIRDRWFSCDVKKQFDKDLGIWDAKLHDYEALYGIDMDISKAERLRLRESGGTHAMTFVGVDLVDDVPVRWRVENSWGDEVGRKGFFTMNDSWFDEYVYEVIVPRSRVSDDIAKACDQEPIVLPEWDMI
;
A
#
# COMPACT_ATOMS: atom_id res chain seq x y z
N VAL A 1 -16.31 -11.23 15.00
CA VAL A 1 -16.37 -11.98 13.74
C VAL A 1 -16.12 -10.96 12.64
N GLY A 2 -14.95 -11.07 11.96
CA GLY A 2 -14.61 -10.17 10.86
C GLY A 2 -15.60 -10.31 9.69
N SER A 3 -15.91 -9.22 9.03
CA SER A 3 -16.69 -9.20 7.78
C SER A 3 -15.77 -8.95 6.60
N GLU A 4 -15.77 -9.84 5.62
CA GLU A 4 -15.06 -9.64 4.36
C GLU A 4 -15.98 -8.86 3.39
N MET A 5 -15.53 -7.67 2.96
CA MET A 5 -16.20 -6.91 1.91
C MET A 5 -15.47 -7.07 0.58
N CYS A 6 -16.20 -7.44 -0.47
CA CYS A 6 -15.67 -7.41 -1.82
C CYS A 6 -15.54 -5.97 -2.30
N ILE A 7 -14.31 -5.55 -2.56
CA ILE A 7 -14.00 -4.27 -3.21
C ILE A 7 -13.78 -4.59 -4.69
N ARG A 8 -14.59 -4.02 -5.58
CA ARG A 8 -14.37 -4.22 -7.01
C ARG A 8 -13.35 -3.20 -7.51
N ASP A 9 -12.21 -3.73 -7.96
CA ASP A 9 -11.24 -3.08 -8.86
C ASP A 9 -10.84 -1.67 -8.45
N ARG A 10 -10.17 -1.55 -7.29
CA ARG A 10 -9.52 -0.31 -6.87
C ARG A 10 -8.03 -0.42 -7.08
N TRP A 11 -7.54 0.32 -8.05
CA TRP A 11 -6.10 0.43 -8.31
C TRP A 11 -5.41 1.23 -7.21
N PHE A 12 -4.22 0.78 -6.87
CA PHE A 12 -3.34 1.49 -5.94
C PHE A 12 -1.89 1.33 -6.37
N SER A 13 -1.04 2.27 -5.97
CA SER A 13 0.41 2.25 -6.16
C SER A 13 1.12 2.08 -4.82
N CYS A 14 2.19 1.29 -4.81
CA CYS A 14 2.92 0.95 -3.59
C CYS A 14 4.40 0.66 -3.86
N ASP A 15 5.20 0.57 -2.80
CA ASP A 15 6.55 0.01 -2.88
C ASP A 15 6.52 -1.50 -2.64
N VAL A 16 6.25 -2.24 -3.69
CA VAL A 16 5.89 -3.66 -3.67
C VAL A 16 6.95 -4.59 -3.06
N LYS A 17 8.23 -4.18 -3.07
CA LYS A 17 9.33 -5.03 -2.59
C LYS A 17 9.65 -4.86 -1.10
N LYS A 18 9.04 -3.90 -0.44
CA LYS A 18 9.28 -3.66 0.99
C LYS A 18 8.51 -4.67 1.85
N GLN A 19 9.19 -5.26 2.84
CA GLN A 19 8.55 -6.14 3.83
C GLN A 19 7.61 -7.18 3.19
N PHE A 20 8.13 -7.96 2.25
CA PHE A 20 7.40 -8.83 1.34
C PHE A 20 7.94 -10.26 1.33
N ASP A 21 7.06 -11.24 1.43
CA ASP A 21 7.35 -12.64 1.15
C ASP A 21 6.53 -13.12 -0.05
N LYS A 22 7.24 -13.38 -1.15
CA LYS A 22 6.63 -13.79 -2.41
C LYS A 22 6.01 -15.17 -2.35
N ASP A 23 6.67 -16.10 -1.66
CA ASP A 23 6.25 -17.51 -1.64
C ASP A 23 5.03 -17.69 -0.74
N LEU A 24 4.99 -17.00 0.38
CA LEU A 24 3.81 -16.94 1.26
C LEU A 24 2.70 -16.07 0.68
N GLY A 25 3.03 -15.13 -0.22
CA GLY A 25 2.09 -14.19 -0.81
C GLY A 25 1.57 -13.17 0.20
N ILE A 26 2.46 -12.61 1.03
CA ILE A 26 2.10 -11.69 2.10
C ILE A 26 2.96 -10.43 2.11
N TRP A 27 2.33 -9.33 2.52
CA TRP A 27 2.96 -8.07 2.92
C TRP A 27 2.58 -7.75 4.35
N ASP A 28 3.58 -7.47 5.18
CA ASP A 28 3.39 -7.06 6.57
C ASP A 28 4.50 -6.09 6.96
N ALA A 29 4.17 -4.92 7.54
CA ALA A 29 5.18 -3.91 7.88
C ALA A 29 6.26 -4.42 8.84
N LYS A 30 6.02 -5.51 9.56
CA LYS A 30 6.93 -6.14 10.51
C LYS A 30 7.35 -7.55 10.09
N LEU A 31 7.30 -7.87 8.79
CA LEU A 31 7.65 -9.19 8.28
C LEU A 31 9.11 -9.56 8.59
N HIS A 32 10.02 -8.60 8.45
CA HIS A 32 11.45 -8.74 8.74
C HIS A 32 11.85 -7.72 9.80
N ASP A 33 12.33 -8.21 10.93
CA ASP A 33 12.82 -7.39 12.03
C ASP A 33 14.29 -7.02 11.81
N TYR A 34 14.51 -5.99 10.99
CA TYR A 34 15.85 -5.50 10.70
C TYR A 34 16.51 -4.82 11.91
N GLU A 35 15.73 -4.22 12.80
CA GLU A 35 16.26 -3.58 14.01
C GLU A 35 16.87 -4.61 14.95
N ALA A 36 16.18 -5.73 15.16
CA ALA A 36 16.73 -6.84 15.94
C ALA A 36 17.98 -7.45 15.27
N LEU A 37 17.99 -7.52 13.93
CA LEU A 37 19.11 -8.09 13.19
C LEU A 37 20.37 -7.22 13.24
N TYR A 38 20.23 -5.91 13.10
CA TYR A 38 21.36 -4.99 12.99
C TYR A 38 21.68 -4.25 14.30
N GLY A 39 20.80 -4.29 15.29
CA GLY A 39 20.96 -3.63 16.58
C GLY A 39 20.95 -2.10 16.51
N ILE A 40 20.30 -1.55 15.50
CA ILE A 40 20.15 -0.10 15.27
C ILE A 40 18.67 0.25 15.06
N ASP A 41 18.28 1.43 15.49
CA ASP A 41 16.96 1.99 15.19
C ASP A 41 16.89 2.36 13.70
N MET A 42 15.95 1.79 12.97
CA MET A 42 15.72 2.01 11.55
C MET A 42 14.35 2.66 11.28
N ASP A 43 13.67 3.10 12.34
CA ASP A 43 12.32 3.68 12.22
C ASP A 43 12.40 5.10 11.66
N ILE A 44 11.96 5.23 10.40
CA ILE A 44 11.76 6.51 9.73
C ILE A 44 10.32 6.58 9.21
N SER A 45 9.68 7.73 9.39
CA SER A 45 8.31 7.93 8.98
C SER A 45 8.14 7.78 7.45
N LYS A 46 6.94 7.42 7.02
CA LYS A 46 6.57 7.36 5.58
C LYS A 46 6.90 8.65 4.84
N ALA A 47 6.66 9.82 5.48
CA ALA A 47 6.97 11.11 4.90
C ALA A 47 8.49 11.33 4.71
N GLU A 48 9.30 10.87 5.66
CA GLU A 48 10.76 10.94 5.56
C GLU A 48 11.28 10.00 4.48
N ARG A 49 10.77 8.77 4.38
CA ARG A 49 11.12 7.84 3.29
C ARG A 49 10.88 8.45 1.92
N LEU A 50 9.74 9.13 1.73
CA LEU A 50 9.45 9.84 0.49
C LEU A 50 10.44 10.98 0.22
N ARG A 51 10.72 11.83 1.23
CA ARG A 51 11.67 12.94 1.09
C ARG A 51 13.09 12.47 0.78
N LEU A 52 13.50 11.36 1.40
CA LEU A 52 14.82 10.75 1.17
C LEU A 52 14.88 9.89 -0.09
N ARG A 53 13.74 9.69 -0.78
CA ARG A 53 13.59 8.80 -1.94
C ARG A 53 13.99 7.36 -1.66
N GLU A 54 13.82 6.94 -0.42
CA GLU A 54 14.06 5.58 0.05
C GLU A 54 12.91 4.66 -0.37
N SER A 55 11.70 5.21 -0.53
CA SER A 55 10.50 4.49 -0.92
C SER A 55 9.57 5.36 -1.77
N GLY A 56 8.75 4.74 -2.60
CA GLY A 56 7.81 5.42 -3.48
C GLY A 56 6.93 4.42 -4.25
N GLY A 57 6.09 4.90 -5.15
CA GLY A 57 5.25 4.06 -5.99
C GLY A 57 6.06 3.33 -7.06
N THR A 58 6.35 2.05 -6.87
CA THR A 58 7.13 1.22 -7.80
C THR A 58 6.28 0.22 -8.57
N HIS A 59 5.05 -0.04 -8.12
CA HIS A 59 4.17 -1.05 -8.71
C HIS A 59 2.70 -0.74 -8.43
N ALA A 60 1.83 -1.09 -9.37
CA ALA A 60 0.39 -0.93 -9.25
C ALA A 60 -0.31 -2.28 -9.18
N MET A 61 -1.28 -2.40 -8.29
CA MET A 61 -2.10 -3.59 -8.08
C MET A 61 -3.56 -3.22 -7.81
N THR A 62 -4.39 -4.23 -7.56
CA THR A 62 -5.82 -4.05 -7.37
C THR A 62 -6.28 -4.61 -6.03
N PHE A 63 -6.99 -3.81 -5.22
CA PHE A 63 -7.73 -4.35 -4.08
C PHE A 63 -8.97 -5.11 -4.56
N VAL A 64 -9.15 -6.33 -4.06
CA VAL A 64 -10.31 -7.18 -4.37
C VAL A 64 -11.13 -7.54 -3.13
N GLY A 65 -10.60 -7.31 -1.92
CA GLY A 65 -11.32 -7.52 -0.68
C GLY A 65 -10.65 -6.84 0.52
N VAL A 66 -11.40 -6.65 1.58
CA VAL A 66 -10.93 -6.16 2.87
C VAL A 66 -11.57 -6.97 3.99
N ASP A 67 -10.79 -7.33 4.99
CA ASP A 67 -11.23 -7.96 6.23
C ASP A 67 -11.33 -6.87 7.30
N LEU A 68 -12.52 -6.74 7.89
CA LEU A 68 -12.83 -5.73 8.90
C LEU A 68 -13.06 -6.39 10.26
N VAL A 69 -12.50 -5.80 11.30
CA VAL A 69 -12.83 -6.12 12.69
C VAL A 69 -13.36 -4.84 13.35
N ASP A 70 -14.58 -4.87 13.82
CA ASP A 70 -15.27 -3.71 14.39
C ASP A 70 -15.23 -2.47 13.46
N ASP A 71 -15.49 -2.70 12.18
CA ASP A 71 -15.44 -1.71 11.09
C ASP A 71 -14.05 -1.10 10.80
N VAL A 72 -12.99 -1.67 11.38
CA VAL A 72 -11.60 -1.26 11.14
C VAL A 72 -10.94 -2.26 10.20
N PRO A 73 -10.29 -1.82 9.10
CA PRO A 73 -9.50 -2.69 8.25
C PRO A 73 -8.37 -3.36 9.03
N VAL A 74 -8.17 -4.65 8.80
CA VAL A 74 -7.05 -5.40 9.38
C VAL A 74 -6.20 -6.08 8.30
N ARG A 75 -6.83 -6.45 7.18
CA ARG A 75 -6.16 -7.11 6.05
C ARG A 75 -6.86 -6.78 4.75
N TRP A 76 -6.07 -6.73 3.70
CA TRP A 76 -6.50 -6.50 2.33
C TRP A 76 -6.17 -7.71 1.47
N ARG A 77 -7.09 -8.10 0.62
CA ARG A 77 -6.83 -9.05 -0.45
C ARG A 77 -6.48 -8.29 -1.72
N VAL A 78 -5.35 -8.62 -2.30
CA VAL A 78 -4.78 -7.95 -3.46
C VAL A 78 -4.66 -8.92 -4.62
N GLU A 79 -5.05 -8.50 -5.82
CA GLU A 79 -4.75 -9.17 -7.06
C GLU A 79 -3.54 -8.51 -7.72
N ASN A 80 -2.56 -9.33 -8.11
CA ASN A 80 -1.32 -8.89 -8.71
C ASN A 80 -1.18 -9.46 -10.15
N SER A 81 -0.37 -8.80 -10.97
CA SER A 81 -0.15 -9.14 -12.39
C SER A 81 1.01 -10.13 -12.63
N TRP A 82 1.54 -10.78 -11.59
CA TRP A 82 2.71 -11.68 -11.72
C TRP A 82 2.37 -13.13 -12.10
N GLY A 83 1.12 -13.40 -12.50
CA GLY A 83 0.64 -14.73 -12.84
C GLY A 83 0.12 -15.51 -11.63
N ASP A 84 -0.43 -16.68 -11.90
CA ASP A 84 -1.09 -17.56 -10.93
C ASP A 84 -0.13 -18.53 -10.21
N GLU A 85 1.12 -18.57 -10.63
CA GLU A 85 2.19 -19.38 -10.02
C GLU A 85 2.70 -18.78 -8.70
N VAL A 86 2.38 -17.51 -8.39
CA VAL A 86 2.86 -16.79 -7.21
C VAL A 86 1.71 -16.44 -6.26
N GLY A 87 2.03 -16.35 -4.96
CA GLY A 87 1.04 -16.15 -3.93
C GLY A 87 -0.01 -17.27 -3.92
N ARG A 88 -1.26 -16.91 -3.72
CA ARG A 88 -2.40 -17.84 -3.79
C ARG A 88 -3.12 -17.68 -5.13
N LYS A 89 -2.58 -18.24 -6.19
CA LYS A 89 -3.10 -18.11 -7.57
C LYS A 89 -3.20 -16.66 -8.03
N GLY A 90 -2.09 -15.90 -7.86
CA GLY A 90 -2.04 -14.48 -8.21
C GLY A 90 -2.61 -13.53 -7.17
N PHE A 91 -3.21 -14.05 -6.09
CA PHE A 91 -3.73 -13.25 -4.98
C PHE A 91 -2.77 -13.25 -3.79
N PHE A 92 -2.73 -12.12 -3.12
CA PHE A 92 -1.86 -11.86 -1.97
C PHE A 92 -2.68 -11.30 -0.81
N THR A 93 -2.12 -11.43 0.39
CA THR A 93 -2.66 -10.80 1.60
C THR A 93 -1.73 -9.68 2.04
N MET A 94 -2.28 -8.51 2.26
CA MET A 94 -1.58 -7.34 2.77
C MET A 94 -2.18 -6.95 4.11
N ASN A 95 -1.36 -6.88 5.17
CA ASN A 95 -1.81 -6.37 6.45
C ASN A 95 -2.02 -4.84 6.38
N ASP A 96 -2.94 -4.33 7.17
CA ASP A 96 -3.29 -2.89 7.17
C ASP A 96 -2.09 -2.02 7.59
N SER A 97 -1.24 -2.51 8.51
CA SER A 97 0.01 -1.85 8.86
C SER A 97 0.94 -1.62 7.66
N TRP A 98 0.97 -2.55 6.71
CA TRP A 98 1.74 -2.39 5.48
C TRP A 98 1.06 -1.42 4.50
N PHE A 99 -0.28 -1.43 4.44
CA PHE A 99 -1.04 -0.44 3.68
C PHE A 99 -0.67 0.98 4.12
N ASP A 100 -0.67 1.24 5.42
CA ASP A 100 -0.33 2.55 5.98
C ASP A 100 1.10 3.00 5.61
N GLU A 101 2.04 2.07 5.61
CA GLU A 101 3.46 2.39 5.41
C GLU A 101 3.89 2.49 3.94
N TYR A 102 3.34 1.65 3.05
CA TYR A 102 3.91 1.46 1.72
C TYR A 102 2.93 1.66 0.55
N VAL A 103 1.65 1.96 0.80
CA VAL A 103 0.70 2.38 -0.25
C VAL A 103 0.74 3.90 -0.36
N TYR A 104 1.00 4.41 -1.56
CA TYR A 104 1.20 5.85 -1.81
C TYR A 104 0.04 6.50 -2.56
N GLU A 105 -0.63 5.76 -3.42
CA GLU A 105 -1.73 6.25 -4.24
C GLU A 105 -2.87 5.25 -4.25
N VAL A 106 -4.10 5.73 -4.25
CA VAL A 106 -5.31 4.92 -4.42
C VAL A 106 -6.26 5.62 -5.39
N ILE A 107 -6.73 4.90 -6.40
CA ILE A 107 -7.72 5.43 -7.34
C ILE A 107 -9.12 5.13 -6.82
N VAL A 108 -9.83 6.17 -6.41
CA VAL A 108 -11.20 6.09 -5.90
C VAL A 108 -12.11 7.11 -6.59
N PRO A 109 -13.42 6.84 -6.72
CA PRO A 109 -14.36 7.84 -7.21
C PRO A 109 -14.37 9.06 -6.29
N ARG A 110 -14.41 10.27 -6.88
CA ARG A 110 -14.48 11.52 -6.14
C ARG A 110 -15.62 11.57 -5.10
N SER A 111 -16.73 10.91 -5.38
CA SER A 111 -17.88 10.82 -4.47
C SER A 111 -17.61 9.99 -3.20
N ARG A 112 -16.45 9.36 -3.08
CA ARG A 112 -16.06 8.51 -1.94
C ARG A 112 -14.95 9.12 -1.08
N VAL A 113 -14.42 10.27 -1.47
CA VAL A 113 -13.43 11.01 -0.66
C VAL A 113 -14.12 12.10 0.14
N SER A 114 -13.49 12.53 1.24
CA SER A 114 -13.99 13.66 2.03
C SER A 114 -13.95 14.96 1.23
N ASP A 115 -14.77 15.93 1.62
CA ASP A 115 -14.83 17.24 0.97
C ASP A 115 -13.47 17.95 0.97
N ASP A 116 -12.66 17.74 2.00
CA ASP A 116 -11.33 18.37 2.10
C ASP A 116 -10.36 17.80 1.07
N ILE A 117 -10.36 16.47 0.88
CA ILE A 117 -9.57 15.82 -0.18
C ILE A 117 -10.09 16.24 -1.55
N ALA A 118 -11.41 16.27 -1.75
CA ALA A 118 -12.00 16.73 -3.01
C ALA A 118 -11.60 18.16 -3.36
N LYS A 119 -11.60 19.08 -2.38
CA LYS A 119 -11.13 20.46 -2.56
C LYS A 119 -9.64 20.55 -2.84
N ALA A 120 -8.81 19.71 -2.20
CA ALA A 120 -7.38 19.65 -2.48
C ALA A 120 -7.11 19.25 -3.94
N CYS A 121 -7.89 18.32 -4.50
CA CYS A 121 -7.79 17.93 -5.90
C CYS A 121 -8.21 19.02 -6.90
N ASP A 122 -8.93 20.05 -6.45
CA ASP A 122 -9.33 21.20 -7.28
C ASP A 122 -8.29 22.34 -7.30
N GLN A 123 -7.24 22.22 -6.50
CA GLN A 123 -6.15 23.19 -6.48
C GLN A 123 -5.24 23.00 -7.70
N GLU A 124 -4.58 24.09 -8.10
CA GLU A 124 -3.57 24.01 -9.15
C GLU A 124 -2.44 23.05 -8.71
N PRO A 125 -2.07 22.07 -9.54
CA PRO A 125 -1.05 21.10 -9.16
C PRO A 125 0.32 21.77 -9.07
N ILE A 126 1.12 21.35 -8.09
CA ILE A 126 2.54 21.70 -8.03
C ILE A 126 3.24 20.92 -9.13
N VAL A 127 3.76 21.64 -10.13
CA VAL A 127 4.52 21.04 -11.21
C VAL A 127 5.97 20.85 -10.75
N LEU A 128 6.38 19.59 -10.65
CA LEU A 128 7.74 19.25 -10.31
C LEU A 128 8.64 19.38 -11.57
N PRO A 129 9.93 19.65 -11.40
CA PRO A 129 10.85 19.68 -12.52
C PRO A 129 11.01 18.30 -13.16
N GLU A 130 11.34 18.23 -14.48
CA GLU A 130 11.42 16.99 -15.26
C GLU A 130 12.41 15.95 -14.70
N TRP A 131 13.37 16.38 -13.90
CA TRP A 131 14.35 15.51 -13.24
C TRP A 131 13.90 15.02 -11.87
N ASP A 132 12.74 15.46 -11.38
CA ASP A 132 12.17 14.93 -10.14
C ASP A 132 11.67 13.52 -10.36
N MET A 133 12.01 12.61 -9.46
CA MET A 133 11.72 11.18 -9.57
C MET A 133 10.50 10.75 -8.73
N ILE A 134 9.65 11.68 -8.36
CA ILE A 134 8.38 11.36 -7.69
C ILE A 134 7.31 11.10 -8.74
#